data_ae9c8159689176c3457a722b153a3d22
#
_entry.id   ae9c8159689176c3457a722b153a3d22
#
_cell.length_a   1.000
_cell.length_b   1.000
_cell.length_c   1.000
_cell.angle_alpha   90.00
_cell.angle_beta   90.00
_cell.angle_gamma   90.00
#
_symmetry.space_group_name_H-M   'P 1'
#
loop_
_entity.id
_entity.type
_entity.pdbx_description
1 polymer ?
#
loop_
_entity_poly.entity_id
_entity_poly.type
_entity_poly.pdbx_seq_one_letter_code
_entity_poly.pdbx_strand_id
1 'polypeptide(L)'
;MSSYSRRFILLMPLALAACGFTPAYAPGGGADRLLGTIWVQDPTDKNGFDLVERLEERLGRPENIRYDLTYTITTEAVGVGITTENQITRYNLKGAVEWTLTDRASGARVAGGRVQNFT
;
A
#
# COMPACT_ATOMS: atom_id res chain seq x y z
N MET A 1 -18.18 49.36 6.77
CA MET A 1 -17.03 48.67 6.17
C MET A 1 -16.89 47.21 6.56
N SER A 2 -17.91 46.50 7.04
CA SER A 2 -17.71 45.13 7.50
C SER A 2 -18.75 44.09 7.01
N SER A 3 -19.63 44.49 6.12
CA SER A 3 -20.67 43.57 5.63
C SER A 3 -20.25 42.63 4.47
N TYR A 4 -19.12 42.86 3.86
CA TYR A 4 -18.58 42.05 2.79
C TYR A 4 -17.88 40.77 3.31
N SER A 5 -17.28 40.81 4.47
CA SER A 5 -16.48 39.71 4.99
C SER A 5 -17.31 38.50 5.44
N ARG A 6 -18.50 38.71 5.96
CA ARG A 6 -19.35 37.60 6.46
C ARG A 6 -19.98 36.77 5.35
N ARG A 7 -20.32 37.39 4.22
CA ARG A 7 -20.89 36.68 3.07
C ARG A 7 -19.83 35.91 2.27
N PHE A 8 -18.61 36.44 2.22
CA PHE A 8 -17.47 35.74 1.59
C PHE A 8 -17.00 34.54 2.40
N ILE A 9 -17.02 34.61 3.72
CA ILE A 9 -16.61 33.49 4.60
C ILE A 9 -17.61 32.33 4.52
N LEU A 10 -18.89 32.59 4.30
CA LEU A 10 -19.91 31.54 4.14
C LEU A 10 -19.89 30.86 2.77
N LEU A 11 -19.34 31.49 1.72
CA LEU A 11 -19.21 30.93 0.38
C LEU A 11 -17.94 30.09 0.20
N MET A 12 -16.93 30.30 1.04
CA MET A 12 -15.65 29.57 0.97
C MET A 12 -15.77 28.06 1.22
N PRO A 13 -16.54 27.55 2.20
CA PRO A 13 -16.72 26.11 2.37
C PRO A 13 -17.54 25.46 1.24
N LEU A 14 -18.37 26.22 0.56
CA LEU A 14 -19.15 25.70 -0.59
C LEU A 14 -18.26 25.47 -1.82
N ALA A 15 -17.21 26.25 -2.00
CA ALA A 15 -16.26 26.11 -3.10
C ALA A 15 -15.35 24.88 -2.94
N LEU A 16 -15.02 24.51 -1.69
CA LEU A 16 -14.27 23.28 -1.38
C LEU A 16 -15.09 22.00 -1.62
N ALA A 17 -16.39 22.07 -1.43
CA ALA A 17 -17.30 20.95 -1.72
C ALA A 17 -17.47 20.70 -3.24
N ALA A 18 -17.23 21.72 -4.07
CA ALA A 18 -17.34 21.62 -5.52
C ALA A 18 -16.10 20.97 -6.20
N CYS A 19 -15.00 20.76 -5.46
CA CYS A 19 -13.78 20.15 -6.00
C CYS A 19 -13.87 18.62 -6.24
N GLY A 20 -15.03 17.98 -6.05
CA GLY A 20 -15.22 16.58 -6.39
C GLY A 20 -14.27 15.61 -5.69
N PHE A 21 -13.80 15.96 -4.48
CA PHE A 21 -12.92 15.08 -3.69
C PHE A 21 -13.70 13.86 -3.20
N THR A 22 -13.49 12.72 -3.84
CA THR A 22 -14.05 11.44 -3.40
C THR A 22 -12.96 10.67 -2.65
N PRO A 23 -13.15 10.35 -1.35
CA PRO A 23 -12.21 9.52 -0.62
C PRO A 23 -12.06 8.16 -1.29
N ALA A 24 -10.83 7.68 -1.46
CA ALA A 24 -10.54 6.42 -2.16
C ALA A 24 -11.22 5.20 -1.52
N TYR A 25 -11.42 5.22 -0.20
CA TYR A 25 -12.05 4.13 0.57
C TYR A 25 -13.53 4.39 0.91
N ALA A 26 -14.13 5.46 0.39
CA ALA A 26 -15.57 5.68 0.56
C ALA A 26 -16.37 4.68 -0.28
N PRO A 27 -17.60 4.33 0.13
CA PRO A 27 -18.50 3.52 -0.70
C PRO A 27 -18.63 4.12 -2.12
N GLY A 28 -18.31 3.32 -3.14
CA GLY A 28 -18.25 3.78 -4.53
C GLY A 28 -16.95 4.47 -4.93
N GLY A 29 -15.97 4.60 -4.04
CA GLY A 29 -14.61 5.08 -4.36
C GLY A 29 -13.81 4.06 -5.18
N GLY A 30 -12.70 4.51 -5.80
CA GLY A 30 -11.87 3.65 -6.66
C GLY A 30 -11.31 2.40 -5.95
N ALA A 31 -10.95 2.53 -4.67
CA ALA A 31 -10.43 1.43 -3.86
C ALA A 31 -11.52 0.44 -3.43
N ASP A 32 -12.75 0.91 -3.20
CA ASP A 32 -13.87 0.05 -2.80
C ASP A 32 -14.17 -1.05 -3.84
N ARG A 33 -13.99 -0.75 -5.11
CA ARG A 33 -14.20 -1.70 -6.22
C ARG A 33 -13.16 -2.82 -6.27
N LEU A 34 -12.01 -2.64 -5.63
CA LEU A 34 -10.93 -3.62 -5.58
C LEU A 34 -11.04 -4.54 -4.37
N LEU A 35 -11.79 -4.14 -3.34
CA LEU A 35 -11.97 -4.95 -2.14
C LEU A 35 -12.61 -6.30 -2.46
N GLY A 36 -11.99 -7.38 -1.98
CA GLY A 36 -12.47 -8.74 -2.19
C GLY A 36 -12.25 -9.29 -3.60
N THR A 37 -11.55 -8.57 -4.49
CA THR A 37 -11.31 -9.01 -5.87
C THR A 37 -9.87 -9.47 -6.13
N ILE A 38 -8.97 -9.30 -5.18
CA ILE A 38 -7.55 -9.61 -5.33
C ILE A 38 -7.22 -10.87 -4.54
N TRP A 39 -6.71 -11.87 -5.24
CA TRP A 39 -6.08 -13.03 -4.62
C TRP A 39 -4.59 -12.75 -4.43
N VAL A 40 -4.09 -12.94 -3.22
CA VAL A 40 -2.68 -12.77 -2.88
C VAL A 40 -2.01 -14.13 -2.92
N GLN A 41 -0.82 -14.21 -3.52
CA GLN A 41 -0.01 -15.42 -3.56
C GLN A 41 0.20 -16.00 -2.15
N ASP A 42 0.07 -17.32 -2.02
CA ASP A 42 0.24 -18.01 -0.75
C ASP A 42 1.67 -17.80 -0.19
N PRO A 43 1.77 -17.55 1.12
CA PRO A 43 3.07 -17.34 1.73
C PRO A 43 3.88 -18.64 1.83
N THR A 44 5.19 -18.53 1.66
CA THR A 44 6.13 -19.66 1.77
C THR A 44 7.02 -19.59 3.00
N ASP A 45 7.05 -18.44 3.65
CA ASP A 45 7.85 -18.18 4.83
C ASP A 45 7.13 -17.24 5.83
N LYS A 46 7.75 -16.98 6.97
CA LYS A 46 7.19 -16.12 8.01
C LYS A 46 6.94 -14.70 7.51
N ASN A 47 7.87 -14.12 6.77
CA ASN A 47 7.72 -12.75 6.24
C ASN A 47 6.57 -12.66 5.24
N GLY A 48 6.43 -13.68 4.40
CA GLY A 48 5.30 -13.81 3.49
C GLY A 48 3.97 -13.93 4.23
N PHE A 49 3.94 -14.68 5.31
CA PHE A 49 2.75 -14.85 6.15
C PHE A 49 2.28 -13.52 6.76
N ASP A 50 3.21 -12.78 7.37
CA ASP A 50 2.94 -11.47 7.95
C ASP A 50 2.48 -10.46 6.87
N LEU A 51 3.07 -10.52 5.66
CA LEU A 51 2.67 -9.68 4.53
C LEU A 51 1.25 -10.00 4.06
N VAL A 52 0.94 -11.26 3.84
CA VAL A 52 -0.39 -11.69 3.35
C VAL A 52 -1.47 -11.32 4.34
N GLU A 53 -1.26 -11.55 5.64
CA GLU A 53 -2.19 -11.16 6.70
C GLU A 53 -2.50 -9.65 6.64
N ARG A 54 -1.47 -8.81 6.52
CA ARG A 54 -1.63 -7.35 6.41
C ARG A 54 -2.34 -6.92 5.13
N LEU A 55 -2.06 -7.60 4.02
CA LEU A 55 -2.74 -7.32 2.76
C LEU A 55 -4.22 -7.71 2.81
N GLU A 56 -4.55 -8.85 3.40
CA GLU A 56 -5.94 -9.28 3.56
C GLU A 56 -6.75 -8.34 4.48
N GLU A 57 -6.12 -7.81 5.54
CA GLU A 57 -6.75 -6.79 6.38
C GLU A 57 -7.13 -5.52 5.59
N ARG A 58 -6.35 -5.17 4.58
CA ARG A 58 -6.53 -3.96 3.77
C ARG A 58 -7.38 -4.16 2.53
N LEU A 59 -7.19 -5.27 1.85
CA LEU A 59 -7.85 -5.60 0.58
C LEU A 59 -9.14 -6.42 0.78
N GLY A 60 -9.38 -6.91 2.00
CA GLY A 60 -10.47 -7.85 2.27
C GLY A 60 -10.15 -9.27 1.82
N ARG A 61 -10.90 -10.23 2.32
CA ARG A 61 -10.79 -11.62 1.85
C ARG A 61 -11.28 -11.75 0.42
N PRO A 62 -10.60 -12.52 -0.43
CA PRO A 62 -11.01 -12.69 -1.81
C PRO A 62 -12.35 -13.46 -1.88
N GLU A 63 -13.36 -12.82 -2.41
CA GLU A 63 -14.70 -13.41 -2.62
C GLU A 63 -15.00 -13.57 -4.11
N ASN A 64 -14.68 -12.54 -4.90
CA ASN A 64 -14.94 -12.50 -6.33
C ASN A 64 -13.65 -12.12 -7.07
N ILE A 65 -12.75 -13.09 -7.20
CA ILE A 65 -11.38 -12.86 -7.64
C ILE A 65 -11.32 -12.45 -9.12
N ARG A 66 -10.72 -11.29 -9.39
CA ARG A 66 -10.45 -10.77 -10.72
C ARG A 66 -8.97 -10.57 -11.00
N TYR A 67 -8.17 -10.39 -9.95
CA TYR A 67 -6.74 -10.11 -10.04
C TYR A 67 -5.93 -11.06 -9.19
N ASP A 68 -4.74 -11.37 -9.65
CA ASP A 68 -3.74 -12.13 -8.90
C ASP A 68 -2.59 -11.20 -8.52
N LEU A 69 -2.28 -11.12 -7.23
CA LEU A 69 -1.13 -10.40 -6.70
C LEU A 69 -0.03 -11.39 -6.36
N THR A 70 1.07 -11.28 -7.09
CA THR A 70 2.30 -12.02 -6.82
C THR A 70 3.36 -11.11 -6.23
N TYR A 71 4.22 -11.63 -5.37
CA TYR A 71 5.26 -10.87 -4.72
C TYR A 71 6.52 -11.69 -4.49
N THR A 72 7.63 -10.99 -4.34
CA THR A 72 8.92 -11.55 -3.90
C THR A 72 9.48 -10.67 -2.79
N ILE A 73 9.82 -11.29 -1.65
CA ILE A 73 10.42 -10.60 -0.51
C ILE A 73 11.92 -10.88 -0.49
N THR A 74 12.70 -9.81 -0.40
CA THR A 74 14.16 -9.89 -0.23
C THR A 74 14.54 -9.18 1.06
N THR A 75 15.35 -9.85 1.88
CA THR A 75 15.89 -9.27 3.12
C THR A 75 17.41 -9.33 3.10
N GLU A 76 18.05 -8.25 3.54
CA GLU A 76 19.48 -8.11 3.62
C GLU A 76 19.88 -7.51 4.98
N ALA A 77 20.79 -8.15 5.68
CA ALA A 77 21.38 -7.63 6.90
C ALA A 77 22.70 -6.92 6.58
N VAL A 78 22.75 -5.63 6.87
CA VAL A 78 23.94 -4.79 6.62
C VAL A 78 24.58 -4.40 7.96
N GLY A 79 25.84 -4.75 8.13
CA GLY A 79 26.63 -4.37 9.32
C GLY A 79 26.94 -2.88 9.30
N VAL A 80 26.58 -2.17 10.38
CA VAL A 80 26.77 -0.71 10.51
C VAL A 80 27.57 -0.29 11.72
N GLY A 81 27.85 -1.20 12.65
CA GLY A 81 28.69 -0.95 13.80
C GLY A 81 29.93 -1.84 13.77
N ILE A 82 31.12 -1.27 13.85
CA ILE A 82 32.37 -1.98 13.84
C ILE A 82 33.13 -1.64 15.13
N THR A 83 33.66 -2.67 15.83
CA THR A 83 34.54 -2.50 16.99
C THR A 83 35.97 -2.19 16.56
N THR A 84 36.80 -1.80 17.53
CA THR A 84 38.26 -1.63 17.30
C THR A 84 38.94 -2.90 16.81
N GLU A 85 38.39 -4.10 17.16
CA GLU A 85 38.83 -5.40 16.70
C GLU A 85 38.22 -5.84 15.38
N ASN A 86 37.60 -4.91 14.63
CA ASN A 86 36.95 -5.12 13.32
C ASN A 86 35.77 -6.10 13.33
N GLN A 87 35.05 -6.21 14.45
CA GLN A 87 33.85 -7.03 14.57
C GLN A 87 32.59 -6.21 14.37
N ILE A 88 31.62 -6.76 13.64
CA ILE A 88 30.32 -6.12 13.43
C ILE A 88 29.45 -6.31 14.67
N THR A 89 28.99 -5.20 15.29
CA THR A 89 28.20 -5.20 16.52
C THR A 89 26.73 -4.80 16.32
N ARG A 90 26.41 -4.22 15.17
CA ARG A 90 25.07 -3.75 14.84
C ARG A 90 24.76 -4.02 13.37
N TYR A 91 23.54 -4.47 13.12
CA TYR A 91 23.04 -4.71 11.78
C TYR A 91 21.79 -3.85 11.53
N ASN A 92 21.67 -3.28 10.35
CA ASN A 92 20.42 -2.81 9.81
C ASN A 92 19.81 -3.88 8.91
N LEU A 93 18.56 -4.18 9.12
CA LEU A 93 17.82 -5.07 8.24
C LEU A 93 17.13 -4.24 7.15
N LYS A 94 17.48 -4.51 5.91
CA LYS A 94 16.81 -3.94 4.74
C LYS A 94 15.86 -4.97 4.18
N GLY A 95 14.62 -4.56 3.95
CA GLY A 95 13.60 -5.37 3.30
C GLY A 95 13.12 -4.73 2.01
N ALA A 96 12.92 -5.53 0.99
CA ALA A 96 12.30 -5.12 -0.26
C ALA A 96 11.21 -6.11 -0.65
N VAL A 97 10.10 -5.59 -1.16
CA VAL A 97 9.02 -6.37 -1.74
C VAL A 97 8.81 -5.90 -3.17
N GLU A 98 9.01 -6.79 -4.11
CA GLU A 98 8.59 -6.58 -5.50
C GLU A 98 7.25 -7.27 -5.71
N TRP A 99 6.30 -6.57 -6.31
CA TRP A 99 4.96 -7.08 -6.49
C TRP A 99 4.44 -6.82 -7.89
N THR A 100 3.57 -7.68 -8.35
CA THR A 100 2.90 -7.58 -9.65
C THR A 100 1.44 -7.95 -9.51
N LEU A 101 0.57 -7.11 -10.05
CA LEU A 101 -0.86 -7.36 -10.16
C LEU A 101 -1.20 -7.75 -11.59
N THR A 102 -1.82 -8.89 -11.76
CA THR A 102 -2.17 -9.47 -13.06
C THR A 102 -3.68 -9.67 -13.15
N ASP A 103 -4.25 -9.31 -14.28
CA ASP A 103 -5.65 -9.66 -14.59
C ASP A 103 -5.77 -11.16 -14.83
N ARG A 104 -6.61 -11.83 -14.06
CA ARG A 104 -6.76 -13.29 -14.13
C ARG A 104 -7.34 -13.78 -15.45
N ALA A 105 -8.23 -13.01 -16.06
CA ALA A 105 -8.90 -13.40 -17.30
C ALA A 105 -7.98 -13.28 -18.52
N SER A 106 -7.20 -12.20 -18.61
CA SER A 106 -6.32 -11.92 -19.76
C SER A 106 -4.87 -12.33 -19.53
N GLY A 107 -4.44 -12.50 -18.29
CA GLY A 107 -3.04 -12.72 -17.93
C GLY A 107 -2.14 -11.47 -18.08
N ALA A 108 -2.73 -10.32 -18.39
CA ALA A 108 -2.00 -9.07 -18.58
C ALA A 108 -1.61 -8.45 -17.25
N ARG A 109 -0.40 -7.92 -17.18
CA ARG A 109 0.06 -7.13 -16.04
C ARG A 109 -0.72 -5.80 -15.98
N VAL A 110 -1.40 -5.56 -14.86
CA VAL A 110 -2.20 -4.34 -14.64
C VAL A 110 -1.37 -3.29 -13.90
N ALA A 111 -0.61 -3.72 -12.90
CA ALA A 111 0.22 -2.85 -12.06
C ALA A 111 1.37 -3.64 -11.46
N GLY A 112 2.31 -2.94 -10.88
CA GLY A 112 3.41 -3.54 -10.15
C GLY A 112 4.34 -2.46 -9.60
N GLY A 113 5.23 -2.85 -8.72
CA GLY A 113 6.17 -1.93 -8.12
C GLY A 113 7.14 -2.60 -7.16
N ARG A 114 7.96 -1.79 -6.54
CA ARG A 114 8.90 -2.19 -5.51
C ARG A 114 8.79 -1.27 -4.32
N VAL A 115 8.68 -1.85 -3.14
CA VAL A 115 8.67 -1.14 -1.86
C VAL A 115 9.89 -1.57 -1.07
N GLN A 116 10.58 -0.62 -0.45
CA GLN A 116 11.74 -0.88 0.40
C GLN A 116 11.57 -0.20 1.74
N ASN A 117 12.06 -0.87 2.77
CA ASN A 117 12.16 -0.31 4.11
C ASN A 117 13.42 -0.85 4.80
N PHE A 118 13.84 -0.16 5.86
CA PHE A 118 14.96 -0.58 6.70
C PHE A 118 14.66 -0.29 8.17
N THR A 119 15.25 -1.07 9.04
CA THR A 119 15.12 -0.91 10.49
C THR A 119 16.43 -1.21 11.17
#